data_ca14f1e77da8bbe49682066c4a3abcb6
#
_entry.id   ca14f1e77da8bbe49682066c4a3abcb6
#
_cell.length_a   1.000
_cell.length_b   1.000
_cell.length_c   1.000
_cell.angle_alpha   90.00
_cell.angle_beta   90.00
_cell.angle_gamma   90.00
#
_symmetry.space_group_name_H-M   'P 1'
#
loop_
_entity.id
_entity.type
_entity.pdbx_description
1 polymer ?
#
loop_
_entity_poly.entity_id
_entity_poly.type
_entity_poly.pdbx_seq_one_letter_code
_entity_poly.pdbx_strand_id
1 'polypeptide(L)'
;MTQDTFSRRTLLIGGAALVAASPLRALAQGAGPAIHVMKDPNCGCCSAWIEILENDGFAVTTERSLGTLLMRYKLENGIPQEMASCHTGSIEGYMIEGHVPVADIRRLLEERPEAVGLAVPGMPYGSPGMGPESEREAYEVLLIRRDGLTEVFTRYAAA
;
A
#
# COMPACT_ATOMS: atom_id res chain seq x y z
N MET A 1 79.04 47.08 -20.15
CA MET A 1 77.91 48.03 -20.10
C MET A 1 76.71 47.25 -20.50
N THR A 2 76.00 46.65 -19.56
CA THR A 2 74.99 47.12 -18.63
C THR A 2 73.63 47.16 -19.19
N GLN A 3 72.83 46.51 -18.70
CA GLN A 3 71.69 46.96 -17.83
C GLN A 3 70.68 45.86 -17.72
N ASP A 4 70.45 45.53 -16.50
CA ASP A 4 69.35 44.66 -16.03
C ASP A 4 67.96 45.24 -16.32
N THR A 5 67.08 44.43 -16.80
CA THR A 5 65.63 44.76 -16.71
C THR A 5 64.87 43.65 -16.03
N PHE A 6 64.47 43.97 -14.82
CA PHE A 6 63.57 43.14 -13.97
C PHE A 6 62.23 42.94 -14.67
N SER A 7 61.94 41.72 -15.03
CA SER A 7 60.57 41.32 -15.46
C SER A 7 59.72 41.01 -14.24
N ARG A 8 58.69 41.82 -14.06
CA ARG A 8 57.64 41.63 -13.02
C ARG A 8 56.77 40.46 -13.37
N ARG A 9 56.96 39.36 -12.68
CA ARG A 9 56.03 38.22 -12.72
C ARG A 9 54.73 38.62 -12.08
N THR A 10 53.72 38.87 -12.86
CA THR A 10 52.35 39.01 -12.42
C THR A 10 51.80 37.66 -11.98
N LEU A 11 51.62 37.47 -10.69
CA LEU A 11 50.94 36.30 -10.13
C LEU A 11 49.46 36.44 -10.42
N LEU A 12 48.93 35.68 -11.37
CA LEU A 12 47.51 35.49 -11.54
C LEU A 12 47.05 34.40 -10.55
N ILE A 13 46.44 34.81 -9.45
CA ILE A 13 45.73 33.92 -8.52
C ILE A 13 44.40 33.58 -9.17
N GLY A 14 44.36 32.43 -9.85
CA GLY A 14 43.12 31.84 -10.32
C GLY A 14 42.30 31.28 -9.15
N GLY A 15 41.29 32.02 -8.75
CA GLY A 15 40.31 31.53 -7.79
C GLY A 15 39.48 30.40 -8.41
N ALA A 16 39.73 29.17 -8.01
CA ALA A 16 38.86 28.04 -8.33
C ALA A 16 37.60 28.14 -7.48
N ALA A 17 36.50 28.61 -8.08
CA ALA A 17 35.17 28.53 -7.45
C ALA A 17 34.72 27.06 -7.44
N LEU A 18 34.80 26.42 -6.28
CA LEU A 18 34.17 25.14 -6.00
C LEU A 18 32.66 25.35 -5.99
N VAL A 19 32.02 25.09 -7.13
CA VAL A 19 30.57 24.95 -7.19
C VAL A 19 30.23 23.65 -6.48
N ALA A 20 29.81 23.77 -5.21
CA ALA A 20 29.22 22.66 -4.46
C ALA A 20 27.94 22.27 -5.17
N ALA A 21 27.99 21.25 -6.02
CA ALA A 21 26.82 20.59 -6.57
C ALA A 21 26.12 19.86 -5.41
N SER A 22 25.19 20.54 -4.75
CA SER A 22 24.25 19.89 -3.85
C SER A 22 23.46 18.88 -4.69
N PRO A 23 23.47 17.57 -4.34
CA PRO A 23 22.55 16.66 -4.98
C PRO A 23 21.14 17.12 -4.61
N LEU A 24 20.39 17.67 -5.59
CA LEU A 24 18.95 17.73 -5.49
C LEU A 24 18.53 16.28 -5.26
N ARG A 25 18.23 15.94 -4.01
CA ARG A 25 17.36 14.81 -3.71
C ARG A 25 16.04 15.15 -4.40
N ALA A 26 15.87 14.66 -5.62
CA ALA A 26 14.55 14.51 -6.18
C ALA A 26 13.78 13.72 -5.11
N LEU A 27 12.87 14.41 -4.42
CA LEU A 27 11.80 13.75 -3.69
C LEU A 27 11.07 12.97 -4.78
N ALA A 28 11.44 11.71 -4.95
CA ALA A 28 10.56 10.76 -5.56
C ALA A 28 9.29 10.86 -4.72
N GLN A 29 8.29 11.57 -5.24
CA GLN A 29 6.92 11.39 -4.79
C GLN A 29 6.62 9.94 -5.15
N GLY A 30 7.02 9.04 -4.25
CA GLY A 30 6.81 7.63 -4.39
C GLY A 30 5.30 7.44 -4.55
N ALA A 31 4.90 6.74 -5.59
CA ALA A 31 3.61 6.11 -5.58
C ALA A 31 3.45 5.47 -4.19
N GLY A 32 2.29 5.67 -3.54
CA GLY A 32 2.04 5.08 -2.23
C GLY A 32 2.24 3.57 -2.23
N PRO A 33 1.96 2.88 -1.13
CA PRO A 33 2.19 1.44 -1.04
C PRO A 33 1.54 0.70 -2.21
N ALA A 34 2.31 -0.19 -2.86
CA ALA A 34 1.81 -0.95 -4.00
C ALA A 34 0.99 -2.16 -3.51
N ILE A 35 -0.25 -2.28 -4.00
CA ILE A 35 -1.12 -3.41 -3.72
C ILE A 35 -1.57 -4.08 -5.02
N HIS A 36 -1.47 -5.40 -5.07
CA HIS A 36 -1.99 -6.21 -6.18
C HIS A 36 -3.31 -6.87 -5.76
N VAL A 37 -4.38 -6.65 -6.52
CA VAL A 37 -5.73 -7.11 -6.21
C VAL A 37 -6.22 -8.14 -7.21
N MET A 38 -6.45 -9.35 -6.76
CA MET A 38 -7.13 -10.40 -7.51
C MET A 38 -8.63 -10.38 -7.21
N LYS A 39 -9.46 -10.22 -8.23
CA LYS A 39 -10.93 -10.07 -8.10
C LYS A 39 -11.72 -10.76 -9.18
N ASP A 40 -12.99 -11.05 -8.89
CA ASP A 40 -13.94 -11.45 -9.95
C ASP A 40 -14.15 -10.28 -10.93
N PRO A 41 -14.15 -10.54 -12.24
CA PRO A 41 -14.33 -9.48 -13.25
C PRO A 41 -15.66 -8.74 -13.14
N ASN A 42 -16.71 -9.40 -12.63
CA ASN A 42 -18.05 -8.85 -12.52
C ASN A 42 -18.35 -8.22 -11.14
N CYS A 43 -17.36 -8.17 -10.22
CA CYS A 43 -17.53 -7.63 -8.89
C CYS A 43 -17.48 -6.10 -8.90
N GLY A 44 -18.64 -5.45 -8.80
CA GLY A 44 -18.77 -3.99 -8.77
C GLY A 44 -18.23 -3.38 -7.47
N CYS A 45 -18.56 -3.96 -6.32
CA CYS A 45 -18.10 -3.49 -5.01
C CYS A 45 -16.57 -3.59 -4.86
N CYS A 46 -15.94 -4.61 -5.48
CA CYS A 46 -14.48 -4.71 -5.54
C CYS A 46 -13.86 -3.51 -6.27
N SER A 47 -14.50 -3.05 -7.36
CA SER A 47 -14.02 -1.87 -8.10
C SER A 47 -14.16 -0.60 -7.26
N ALA A 48 -15.25 -0.44 -6.51
CA ALA A 48 -15.45 0.68 -5.61
C ALA A 48 -14.41 0.70 -4.46
N TRP A 49 -14.04 -0.47 -3.92
CA TRP A 49 -12.99 -0.57 -2.92
C TRP A 49 -11.61 -0.21 -3.50
N ILE A 50 -11.31 -0.64 -4.72
CA ILE A 50 -10.06 -0.28 -5.43
C ILE A 50 -9.98 1.24 -5.63
N GLU A 51 -11.07 1.89 -6.05
CA GLU A 51 -11.12 3.35 -6.22
C GLU A 51 -10.85 4.09 -4.89
N ILE A 52 -11.33 3.57 -3.77
CA ILE A 52 -11.02 4.12 -2.43
C ILE A 52 -9.53 4.03 -2.14
N LEU A 53 -8.88 2.91 -2.45
CA LEU A 53 -7.43 2.74 -2.27
C LEU A 53 -6.64 3.72 -3.15
N GLU A 54 -7.00 3.82 -4.44
CA GLU A 54 -6.34 4.73 -5.39
C GLU A 54 -6.47 6.19 -4.95
N ASN A 55 -7.66 6.61 -4.49
CA ASN A 55 -7.92 7.94 -3.96
C ASN A 55 -7.13 8.24 -2.67
N ASP A 56 -6.80 7.23 -1.88
CA ASP A 56 -5.92 7.33 -0.71
C ASP A 56 -4.42 7.21 -1.06
N GLY A 57 -4.09 7.12 -2.34
CA GLY A 57 -2.72 7.14 -2.85
C GLY A 57 -2.01 5.80 -2.93
N PHE A 58 -2.72 4.68 -2.83
CA PHE A 58 -2.13 3.36 -3.11
C PHE A 58 -1.89 3.18 -4.62
N ALA A 59 -0.79 2.53 -4.97
CA ALA A 59 -0.51 2.10 -6.33
C ALA A 59 -1.18 0.73 -6.58
N VAL A 60 -2.40 0.73 -7.14
CA VAL A 60 -3.18 -0.50 -7.32
C VAL A 60 -2.92 -1.14 -8.68
N THR A 61 -2.66 -2.44 -8.68
CA THR A 61 -2.69 -3.30 -9.87
C THR A 61 -3.76 -4.36 -9.70
N THR A 62 -4.44 -4.73 -10.79
CA THR A 62 -5.56 -5.68 -10.72
C THR A 62 -5.36 -6.88 -11.62
N GLU A 63 -5.74 -8.06 -11.13
CA GLU A 63 -5.86 -9.27 -11.91
C GLU A 63 -7.29 -9.84 -11.82
N ARG A 64 -7.82 -10.30 -12.95
CA ARG A 64 -9.15 -10.91 -13.00
C ARG A 64 -9.05 -12.41 -12.85
N SER A 65 -9.77 -12.96 -11.88
CA SER A 65 -9.80 -14.39 -11.61
C SER A 65 -11.22 -14.85 -11.30
N LEU A 66 -11.60 -16.00 -11.81
CA LEU A 66 -12.95 -16.53 -11.66
C LEU A 66 -13.01 -17.63 -10.60
N GLY A 67 -14.07 -17.61 -9.78
CA GLY A 67 -14.57 -18.70 -8.95
C GLY A 67 -13.47 -19.53 -8.27
N THR A 68 -13.26 -20.74 -8.77
CA THR A 68 -12.35 -21.73 -8.17
C THR A 68 -10.88 -21.31 -8.19
N LEU A 69 -10.43 -20.53 -9.18
CA LEU A 69 -9.05 -20.05 -9.26
C LEU A 69 -8.80 -18.97 -8.19
N LEU A 70 -9.76 -18.05 -7.99
CA LEU A 70 -9.67 -17.06 -6.95
C LEU A 70 -9.69 -17.71 -5.56
N MET A 71 -10.57 -18.68 -5.33
CA MET A 71 -10.60 -19.42 -4.06
C MET A 71 -9.30 -20.18 -3.80
N ARG A 72 -8.76 -20.84 -4.82
CA ARG A 72 -7.47 -21.52 -4.71
C ARG A 72 -6.34 -20.56 -4.34
N TYR A 73 -6.29 -19.39 -4.98
CA TYR A 73 -5.32 -18.35 -4.66
C TYR A 73 -5.40 -17.94 -3.18
N LYS A 74 -6.62 -17.73 -2.65
CA LYS A 74 -6.83 -17.39 -1.23
C LYS A 74 -6.26 -18.46 -0.30
N LEU A 75 -6.62 -19.72 -0.52
CA LEU A 75 -6.17 -20.84 0.31
C LEU A 75 -4.65 -21.05 0.25
N GLU A 76 -4.04 -20.94 -0.95
CA GLU A 76 -2.59 -21.03 -1.15
C GLU A 76 -1.83 -19.90 -0.45
N ASN A 77 -2.47 -18.77 -0.21
CA ASN A 77 -1.91 -17.63 0.52
C ASN A 77 -2.33 -17.56 2.00
N GLY A 78 -2.88 -18.66 2.54
CA GLY A 78 -3.15 -18.80 3.96
C GLY A 78 -4.42 -18.09 4.45
N ILE A 79 -5.34 -17.72 3.56
CA ILE A 79 -6.65 -17.17 3.92
C ILE A 79 -7.59 -18.34 4.18
N PRO A 80 -8.12 -18.51 5.42
CA PRO A 80 -9.10 -19.55 5.71
C PRO A 80 -10.36 -19.40 4.87
N GLN A 81 -11.01 -20.50 4.50
CA GLN A 81 -12.20 -20.48 3.64
C GLN A 81 -13.34 -19.65 4.24
N GLU A 82 -13.53 -19.68 5.55
CA GLU A 82 -14.52 -18.92 6.30
C GLU A 82 -14.28 -17.40 6.29
N MET A 83 -13.05 -16.97 6.00
CA MET A 83 -12.68 -15.57 5.85
C MET A 83 -12.81 -15.07 4.40
N ALA A 84 -13.04 -15.98 3.43
CA ALA A 84 -13.06 -15.64 2.02
C ALA A 84 -14.19 -14.68 1.67
N SER A 85 -13.85 -13.64 0.93
CA SER A 85 -14.74 -12.60 0.41
C SER A 85 -14.63 -12.52 -1.13
N CYS A 86 -15.01 -11.40 -1.74
CA CYS A 86 -15.11 -11.27 -3.20
C CYS A 86 -13.79 -10.91 -3.91
N HIS A 87 -12.77 -10.45 -3.19
CA HIS A 87 -11.45 -10.12 -3.73
C HIS A 87 -10.37 -10.32 -2.67
N THR A 88 -9.12 -10.35 -3.12
CA THR A 88 -7.94 -10.46 -2.26
C THR A 88 -6.86 -9.52 -2.77
N GLY A 89 -6.38 -8.64 -1.91
CA GLY A 89 -5.19 -7.82 -2.14
C GLY A 89 -3.94 -8.49 -1.58
N SER A 90 -2.79 -8.28 -2.20
CA SER A 90 -1.49 -8.58 -1.62
C SER A 90 -0.64 -7.32 -1.54
N ILE A 91 -0.09 -7.04 -0.38
CA ILE A 91 0.69 -5.84 -0.10
C ILE A 91 1.81 -6.13 0.89
N GLU A 92 3.05 -5.87 0.49
CA GLU A 92 4.24 -6.01 1.34
C GLU A 92 4.31 -7.31 2.17
N GLY A 93 3.84 -8.42 1.58
CA GLY A 93 3.83 -9.74 2.20
C GLY A 93 2.59 -10.06 3.03
N TYR A 94 1.63 -9.15 3.14
CA TYR A 94 0.33 -9.36 3.76
C TYR A 94 -0.77 -9.59 2.74
N MET A 95 -1.79 -10.34 3.13
CA MET A 95 -3.03 -10.54 2.40
C MET A 95 -4.13 -9.65 2.97
N ILE A 96 -4.89 -9.01 2.08
CA ILE A 96 -6.03 -8.16 2.45
C ILE A 96 -7.27 -8.78 1.83
N GLU A 97 -8.13 -9.35 2.65
CA GLU A 97 -9.31 -10.10 2.20
C GLU A 97 -10.58 -9.29 2.39
N GLY A 98 -11.28 -9.03 1.29
CA GLY A 98 -12.54 -8.28 1.30
C GLY A 98 -12.36 -6.78 1.59
N HIS A 99 -13.42 -6.16 2.09
CA HIS A 99 -13.59 -4.71 2.18
C HIS A 99 -12.90 -4.07 3.41
N VAL A 100 -11.61 -4.37 3.59
CA VAL A 100 -10.80 -3.83 4.70
C VAL A 100 -10.63 -2.33 4.54
N PRO A 101 -10.90 -1.53 5.60
CA PRO A 101 -10.68 -0.09 5.58
C PRO A 101 -9.21 0.29 5.38
N VAL A 102 -8.98 1.38 4.65
CA VAL A 102 -7.63 1.93 4.38
C VAL A 102 -6.84 2.18 5.66
N ALA A 103 -7.51 2.71 6.70
CA ALA A 103 -6.89 2.98 7.99
C ALA A 103 -6.30 1.71 8.64
N ASP A 104 -7.00 0.57 8.51
CA ASP A 104 -6.53 -0.71 9.04
C ASP A 104 -5.39 -1.27 8.20
N ILE A 105 -5.43 -1.11 6.88
CA ILE A 105 -4.29 -1.49 6.00
C ILE A 105 -3.04 -0.69 6.38
N ARG A 106 -3.17 0.63 6.56
CA ARG A 106 -2.05 1.49 6.97
C ARG A 106 -1.50 1.09 8.34
N ARG A 107 -2.38 0.82 9.31
CA ARG A 107 -2.00 0.35 10.63
C ARG A 107 -1.28 -0.99 10.59
N LEU A 108 -1.76 -1.95 9.77
CA LEU A 108 -1.08 -3.24 9.54
C LEU A 108 0.35 -3.04 9.03
N LEU A 109 0.53 -2.14 8.05
CA LEU A 109 1.84 -1.85 7.46
C LEU A 109 2.78 -1.11 8.44
N GLU A 110 2.25 -0.38 9.39
CA GLU A 110 3.01 0.32 10.43
C GLU A 110 3.42 -0.64 11.56
N GLU A 111 2.46 -1.40 12.10
CA GLU A 111 2.66 -2.30 13.24
C GLU A 111 3.44 -3.59 12.87
N ARG A 112 3.36 -4.03 11.61
CA ARG A 112 4.09 -5.20 11.09
C ARG A 112 3.92 -6.48 11.93
N PRO A 113 2.72 -6.87 12.34
CA PRO A 113 2.53 -8.08 13.13
C PRO A 113 2.92 -9.36 12.35
N GLU A 114 3.28 -10.41 13.07
CA GLU A 114 3.51 -11.74 12.49
C GLU A 114 2.17 -12.40 12.13
N ALA A 115 1.65 -12.07 10.94
CA ALA A 115 0.33 -12.48 10.47
C ALA A 115 0.34 -12.84 8.98
N VAL A 116 -0.73 -13.47 8.52
CA VAL A 116 -1.05 -13.63 7.10
C VAL A 116 -1.57 -12.29 6.54
N GLY A 117 -2.46 -11.61 7.28
CA GLY A 117 -3.04 -10.35 6.87
C GLY A 117 -4.34 -10.03 7.59
N LEU A 118 -5.19 -9.23 6.94
CA LEU A 118 -6.49 -8.80 7.46
C LEU A 118 -7.65 -9.35 6.63
N ALA A 119 -8.80 -9.56 7.27
CA ALA A 119 -10.04 -9.94 6.59
C ALA A 119 -11.25 -9.16 7.11
N VAL A 120 -12.16 -8.84 6.19
CA VAL A 120 -13.56 -8.46 6.48
C VAL A 120 -14.45 -9.49 5.80
N PRO A 121 -14.85 -10.55 6.50
CA PRO A 121 -15.73 -11.57 5.94
C PRO A 121 -17.16 -11.07 5.77
N GLY A 122 -17.93 -11.69 4.87
CA GLY A 122 -19.36 -11.48 4.75
C GLY A 122 -19.81 -10.19 4.07
N MET A 123 -18.91 -9.33 3.59
CA MET A 123 -19.22 -8.09 2.84
C MET A 123 -20.26 -7.21 3.57
N PRO A 124 -20.04 -6.76 4.81
CA PRO A 124 -21.01 -6.00 5.57
C PRO A 124 -21.35 -4.67 4.89
N TYR A 125 -22.64 -4.30 4.90
CA TYR A 125 -23.11 -3.07 4.30
C TYR A 125 -22.47 -1.85 4.98
N GLY A 126 -22.12 -0.83 4.19
CA GLY A 126 -21.41 0.36 4.69
C GLY A 126 -19.92 0.16 4.99
N SER A 127 -19.35 -1.05 4.80
CA SER A 127 -17.90 -1.20 4.70
C SER A 127 -17.37 -0.56 3.41
N PRO A 128 -16.06 -0.23 3.31
CA PRO A 128 -15.54 0.50 2.16
C PRO A 128 -15.90 -0.14 0.81
N GLY A 129 -16.63 0.58 -0.05
CA GLY A 129 -17.11 0.09 -1.33
C GLY A 129 -18.42 -0.72 -1.29
N MET A 130 -19.01 -0.91 -0.10
CA MET A 130 -20.26 -1.68 0.11
C MET A 130 -21.46 -0.80 0.48
N GLY A 131 -21.52 0.43 0.01
CA GLY A 131 -22.58 1.37 0.29
C GLY A 131 -22.12 2.55 1.15
N PRO A 132 -23.06 3.44 1.55
CA PRO A 132 -22.73 4.62 2.35
C PRO A 132 -22.36 4.26 3.79
N GLU A 133 -21.30 4.85 4.30
CA GLU A 133 -20.84 4.64 5.68
C GLU A 133 -21.90 5.06 6.72
N SER A 134 -22.79 5.99 6.39
CA SER A 134 -23.90 6.43 7.24
C SER A 134 -24.96 5.35 7.52
N GLU A 135 -24.91 4.24 6.79
CA GLU A 135 -25.81 3.09 6.94
C GLU A 135 -25.03 1.82 7.31
N ARG A 136 -23.86 2.00 7.90
CA ARG A 136 -22.93 0.90 8.20
C ARG A 136 -23.52 -0.07 9.21
N GLU A 137 -23.51 -1.35 8.84
CA GLU A 137 -23.67 -2.47 9.77
C GLU A 137 -22.44 -2.59 10.68
N ALA A 138 -22.63 -3.09 11.89
CA ALA A 138 -21.49 -3.42 12.74
C ALA A 138 -20.68 -4.56 12.14
N TYR A 139 -19.36 -4.40 12.08
CA TYR A 139 -18.46 -5.47 11.60
C TYR A 139 -17.10 -5.42 12.29
N GLU A 140 -16.35 -6.50 12.13
CA GLU A 140 -14.99 -6.61 12.61
C GLU A 140 -14.00 -6.75 11.46
N VAL A 141 -12.84 -6.12 11.60
CA VAL A 141 -11.64 -6.46 10.83
C VAL A 141 -10.87 -7.48 11.65
N LEU A 142 -10.60 -8.63 11.05
CA LEU A 142 -9.92 -9.73 11.69
C LEU A 142 -8.47 -9.82 11.21
N LEU A 143 -7.54 -10.02 12.14
CA LEU A 143 -6.16 -10.41 11.82
C LEU A 143 -6.12 -11.93 11.65
N ILE A 144 -5.63 -12.38 10.50
CA ILE A 144 -5.39 -13.79 10.22
C ILE A 144 -3.96 -14.12 10.64
N ARG A 145 -3.80 -14.93 11.66
CA ARG A 145 -2.50 -15.35 12.17
C ARG A 145 -1.90 -16.47 11.31
N ARG A 146 -0.58 -16.66 11.40
CA ARG A 146 0.11 -17.71 10.63
C ARG A 146 -0.27 -19.13 11.04
N ASP A 147 -0.82 -19.32 12.23
CA ASP A 147 -1.36 -20.61 12.72
C ASP A 147 -2.80 -20.89 12.23
N GLY A 148 -3.38 -19.98 11.43
CA GLY A 148 -4.74 -20.07 10.89
C GLY A 148 -5.83 -19.56 11.84
N LEU A 149 -5.48 -19.20 13.08
CA LEU A 149 -6.44 -18.56 13.99
C LEU A 149 -6.66 -17.10 13.62
N THR A 150 -7.80 -16.58 14.03
CA THR A 150 -8.14 -15.16 13.82
C THR A 150 -8.33 -14.45 15.15
N GLU A 151 -8.00 -13.16 15.16
CA GLU A 151 -8.27 -12.27 16.29
C GLU A 151 -8.81 -10.92 15.79
N VAL A 152 -9.54 -10.22 16.65
CA VAL A 152 -10.13 -8.94 16.28
C VAL A 152 -9.02 -7.88 16.20
N PHE A 153 -8.84 -7.31 15.01
CA PHE A 153 -7.93 -6.20 14.77
C PHE A 153 -8.66 -4.86 15.04
N THR A 154 -9.83 -4.63 14.44
CA THR A 154 -10.63 -3.43 14.67
C THR A 154 -12.11 -3.78 14.73
N ARG A 155 -12.89 -3.04 15.55
CA ARG A 155 -14.35 -3.11 15.58
C ARG A 155 -14.96 -1.82 15.04
N TYR A 156 -15.88 -1.96 14.14
CA TYR A 156 -16.71 -0.88 13.59
C TYR A 156 -18.13 -1.06 14.09
N ALA A 157 -18.62 -0.10 14.85
CA ALA A 157 -20.02 -0.09 15.29
C ALA A 157 -20.96 0.20 14.11
N ALA A 158 -22.22 -0.13 14.23
CA ALA A 158 -23.25 0.36 13.31
C ALA A 158 -23.29 1.89 13.36
N ALA A 159 -23.57 2.52 12.19
CA ALA A 159 -23.72 3.98 12.08
C ALA A 159 -25.04 4.46 12.69
#